data_03a2852a8600100268335cd2cee63673
#
_entry.id   03a2852a8600100268335cd2cee63673
#
_cell.length_a   1.000
_cell.length_b   1.000
_cell.length_c   1.000
_cell.angle_alpha   90.00
_cell.angle_beta   90.00
_cell.angle_gamma   90.00
#
_symmetry.space_group_name_H-M   'P 1'
#
loop_
_entity.id
_entity.type
_entity.pdbx_description
1 polymer ?
#
loop_
_entity_poly.entity_id
_entity_poly.type
_entity_poly.pdbx_seq_one_letter_code
_entity_poly.pdbx_strand_id
1 'polypeptide(L)'
;MIEKDLLEGMALIDDKQYSVPRYHFTKAAAYAFATRFYLFKRQYAKVVEYASKIFPNNNIVSLLRPWNSEYRILTYNELWSRYAKATEPANLLLVETVSTWARNYIGVRYGLDAQKSNEILLAPNVTGGTRIFRYQLYTGGTNNYFIPKVNEYFVRESINAEIGLPYVMVPLFTTEEVMFNRAEANVFLNNINDVVNDLNAYASTRIYNYSASTHTITAGKIRSFYRTSDNQAGALQAVMDFKRAEFVQEGMRWFDLLRYKIPVVHPTYEGPTLTLKADDPMRVFQIPDVAKLAGIAQNPR
;
A
#
# COMPACT_ATOMS: atom_id res chain seq x y z
N MET A 1 -21.80 -14.41 -3.48
CA MET A 1 -20.96 -14.91 -4.59
C MET A 1 -19.48 -14.85 -4.18
N ILE A 2 -18.77 -13.72 -4.19
CA ILE A 2 -17.33 -13.64 -3.88
C ILE A 2 -16.91 -14.35 -2.58
N GLU A 3 -17.64 -14.18 -1.47
CA GLU A 3 -17.29 -14.81 -0.20
C GLU A 3 -17.39 -16.34 -0.26
N LYS A 4 -18.44 -16.85 -0.91
CA LYS A 4 -18.61 -18.29 -1.11
C LYS A 4 -17.47 -18.87 -1.94
N ASP A 5 -17.20 -18.24 -3.09
CA ASP A 5 -16.14 -18.68 -4.00
C ASP A 5 -14.75 -18.63 -3.33
N LEU A 6 -14.49 -17.59 -2.52
CA LEU A 6 -13.27 -17.48 -1.74
C LEU A 6 -13.12 -18.63 -0.74
N LEU A 7 -14.15 -18.91 0.05
CA LEU A 7 -14.08 -19.94 1.10
C LEU A 7 -13.99 -21.36 0.53
N GLU A 8 -14.76 -21.65 -0.51
CA GLU A 8 -14.73 -22.95 -1.20
C GLU A 8 -13.41 -23.13 -1.94
N GLY A 9 -12.97 -22.12 -2.70
CA GLY A 9 -11.72 -22.18 -3.48
C GLY A 9 -10.48 -22.28 -2.59
N MET A 10 -10.46 -21.58 -1.46
CA MET A 10 -9.31 -21.58 -0.54
C MET A 10 -8.98 -22.99 0.00
N ALA A 11 -9.99 -23.83 0.19
CA ALA A 11 -9.81 -25.22 0.64
C ALA A 11 -9.13 -26.10 -0.43
N LEU A 12 -9.26 -25.74 -1.70
CA LEU A 12 -8.77 -26.51 -2.85
C LEU A 12 -7.35 -26.09 -3.29
N ILE A 13 -6.80 -25.01 -2.75
CA ILE A 13 -5.47 -24.52 -3.15
C ILE A 13 -4.40 -25.49 -2.66
N ASP A 14 -3.54 -25.94 -3.60
CA ASP A 14 -2.32 -26.69 -3.31
C ASP A 14 -1.10 -25.92 -3.84
N ASP A 15 -0.36 -25.27 -2.94
CA ASP A 15 0.79 -24.44 -3.28
C ASP A 15 1.98 -25.24 -3.86
N LYS A 16 2.00 -26.58 -3.66
CA LYS A 16 3.09 -27.45 -4.12
C LYS A 16 3.13 -27.63 -5.64
N GLN A 17 2.05 -27.29 -6.31
CA GLN A 17 1.95 -27.41 -7.77
C GLN A 17 2.72 -26.32 -8.54
N TYR A 18 3.15 -25.25 -7.85
CA TYR A 18 3.75 -24.09 -8.49
C TYR A 18 5.27 -24.06 -8.31
N SER A 19 6.00 -23.96 -9.42
CA SER A 19 7.46 -23.78 -9.40
C SER A 19 7.86 -22.41 -8.81
N VAL A 20 7.05 -21.37 -9.06
CA VAL A 20 7.21 -20.04 -8.49
C VAL A 20 5.88 -19.62 -7.85
N PRO A 21 5.65 -19.97 -6.56
CA PRO A 21 4.36 -19.74 -5.91
C PRO A 21 3.87 -18.29 -5.94
N ARG A 22 4.78 -17.31 -5.90
CA ARG A 22 4.41 -15.88 -5.87
C ARG A 22 3.78 -15.35 -7.16
N TYR A 23 3.85 -16.09 -8.26
CA TYR A 23 3.15 -15.75 -9.51
C TYR A 23 1.74 -16.39 -9.60
N HIS A 24 1.29 -17.04 -8.54
CA HIS A 24 0.03 -17.76 -8.49
C HIS A 24 -0.78 -17.41 -7.25
N PHE A 25 -2.08 -17.65 -7.31
CA PHE A 25 -2.99 -17.39 -6.20
C PHE A 25 -2.87 -18.51 -5.16
N THR A 26 -1.82 -18.45 -4.36
CA THR A 26 -1.50 -19.38 -3.27
C THR A 26 -2.43 -19.22 -2.07
N LYS A 27 -2.34 -20.11 -1.08
CA LYS A 27 -3.05 -19.95 0.21
C LYS A 27 -2.72 -18.62 0.88
N ALA A 28 -1.44 -18.21 0.86
CA ALA A 28 -1.03 -16.93 1.42
C ALA A 28 -1.67 -15.75 0.67
N ALA A 29 -1.73 -15.80 -0.67
CA ALA A 29 -2.44 -14.80 -1.47
C ALA A 29 -3.95 -14.78 -1.18
N ALA A 30 -4.56 -15.96 -1.02
CA ALA A 30 -5.97 -16.08 -0.66
C ALA A 30 -6.27 -15.50 0.73
N TYR A 31 -5.42 -15.73 1.71
CA TYR A 31 -5.54 -15.11 3.04
C TYR A 31 -5.36 -13.58 2.97
N ALA A 32 -4.42 -13.08 2.19
CA ALA A 32 -4.23 -11.65 1.97
C ALA A 32 -5.47 -11.02 1.32
N PHE A 33 -6.01 -11.64 0.28
CA PHE A 33 -7.28 -11.23 -0.32
C PHE A 33 -8.42 -11.24 0.69
N ALA A 34 -8.53 -12.29 1.52
CA ALA A 34 -9.54 -12.38 2.58
C ALA A 34 -9.43 -11.20 3.56
N THR A 35 -8.21 -10.80 3.98
CA THR A 35 -8.06 -9.64 4.88
C THR A 35 -8.58 -8.37 4.23
N ARG A 36 -8.29 -8.12 2.94
CA ARG A 36 -8.80 -6.96 2.19
C ARG A 36 -10.32 -7.04 2.06
N PHE A 37 -10.86 -8.18 1.64
CA PHE A 37 -12.29 -8.39 1.45
C PHE A 37 -13.09 -8.18 2.74
N TYR A 38 -12.68 -8.79 3.84
CA TYR A 38 -13.37 -8.66 5.12
C TYR A 38 -13.20 -7.27 5.76
N LEU A 39 -12.08 -6.58 5.49
CA LEU A 39 -11.92 -5.19 5.90
C LEU A 39 -12.97 -4.29 5.23
N PHE A 40 -13.20 -4.46 3.93
CA PHE A 40 -14.24 -3.73 3.20
C PHE A 40 -15.66 -4.11 3.67
N LYS A 41 -15.87 -5.37 4.07
CA LYS A 41 -17.14 -5.82 4.69
C LYS A 41 -17.29 -5.38 6.14
N ARG A 42 -16.29 -4.77 6.76
CA ARG A 42 -16.25 -4.42 8.19
C ARG A 42 -16.41 -5.63 9.11
N GLN A 43 -15.97 -6.79 8.68
CA GLN A 43 -15.94 -8.02 9.47
C GLN A 43 -14.57 -8.19 10.11
N TYR A 44 -14.26 -7.31 11.06
CA TYR A 44 -12.90 -7.11 11.59
C TYR A 44 -12.32 -8.36 12.27
N ALA A 45 -13.12 -9.16 12.95
CA ALA A 45 -12.66 -10.40 13.56
C ALA A 45 -12.09 -11.39 12.50
N LYS A 46 -12.74 -11.47 11.33
CA LYS A 46 -12.25 -12.29 10.21
C LYS A 46 -10.97 -11.73 9.60
N VAL A 47 -10.82 -10.41 9.56
CA VAL A 47 -9.54 -9.81 9.12
C VAL A 47 -8.38 -10.27 10.01
N VAL A 48 -8.56 -10.21 11.33
CA VAL A 48 -7.54 -10.65 12.29
C VAL A 48 -7.27 -12.15 12.15
N GLU A 49 -8.32 -12.96 12.00
CA GLU A 49 -8.21 -14.41 11.79
C GLU A 49 -7.33 -14.75 10.57
N TYR A 50 -7.64 -14.18 9.39
CA TYR A 50 -6.89 -14.48 8.16
C TYR A 50 -5.49 -13.88 8.16
N ALA A 51 -5.29 -12.70 8.75
CA ALA A 51 -3.96 -12.12 8.92
C ALA A 51 -3.06 -13.00 9.80
N SER A 52 -3.61 -13.58 10.85
CA SER A 52 -2.85 -14.48 11.75
C SER A 52 -2.37 -15.75 11.07
N LYS A 53 -3.02 -16.20 10.00
CA LYS A 53 -2.55 -17.34 9.17
C LYS A 53 -1.32 -17.00 8.34
N ILE A 54 -1.08 -15.72 8.06
CA ILE A 54 0.12 -15.22 7.36
C ILE A 54 1.26 -14.94 8.34
N PHE A 55 0.94 -14.57 9.58
CA PHE A 55 1.91 -14.24 10.63
C PHE A 55 1.94 -15.31 11.74
N PRO A 56 2.46 -16.51 11.46
CA PRO A 56 2.51 -17.56 12.47
C PRO A 56 3.35 -17.10 13.69
N ASN A 57 2.87 -17.41 14.88
CA ASN A 57 3.50 -16.97 16.14
C ASN A 57 3.71 -15.44 16.23
N ASN A 58 2.92 -14.68 15.52
CA ASN A 58 3.02 -13.21 15.43
C ASN A 58 4.39 -12.70 14.92
N ASN A 59 5.11 -13.50 14.15
CA ASN A 59 6.38 -13.12 13.56
C ASN A 59 6.17 -12.25 12.32
N ILE A 60 6.00 -10.96 12.52
CA ILE A 60 5.73 -9.98 11.46
C ILE A 60 7.02 -9.46 10.84
N VAL A 61 7.98 -9.06 11.69
CA VAL A 61 9.17 -8.31 11.27
C VAL A 61 9.96 -9.01 10.18
N SER A 62 10.13 -10.34 10.27
CA SER A 62 10.86 -11.13 9.27
C SER A 62 10.18 -11.23 7.92
N LEU A 63 8.88 -10.87 7.85
CA LEU A 63 8.09 -10.89 6.62
C LEU A 63 7.90 -9.49 6.03
N LEU A 64 8.29 -8.43 6.74
CA LEU A 64 8.28 -7.07 6.21
C LEU A 64 9.58 -6.77 5.46
N ARG A 65 9.51 -5.90 4.45
CA ARG A 65 10.71 -5.43 3.76
C ARG A 65 11.66 -4.74 4.74
N PRO A 66 12.92 -5.12 4.80
CA PRO A 66 13.90 -4.55 5.72
C PRO A 66 14.45 -3.19 5.20
N TRP A 67 13.58 -2.17 5.15
CA TRP A 67 13.90 -0.87 4.54
C TRP A 67 15.04 -0.14 5.22
N ASN A 68 15.11 -0.16 6.55
CA ASN A 68 16.12 0.59 7.31
C ASN A 68 17.48 -0.11 7.40
N SER A 69 17.61 -1.28 6.84
CA SER A 69 18.86 -2.06 6.77
C SER A 69 19.24 -2.34 5.31
N GLU A 70 18.61 -3.33 4.70
CA GLU A 70 19.01 -3.83 3.38
C GLU A 70 18.55 -2.94 2.22
N TYR A 71 17.31 -2.44 2.25
CA TYR A 71 16.80 -1.57 1.18
C TYR A 71 17.48 -0.21 1.15
N ARG A 72 17.95 0.28 2.30
CA ARG A 72 18.60 1.57 2.44
C ARG A 72 19.84 1.75 1.56
N ILE A 73 20.57 0.68 1.31
CA ILE A 73 21.82 0.70 0.57
C ILE A 73 21.67 0.33 -0.91
N LEU A 74 20.46 -0.01 -1.35
CA LEU A 74 20.20 -0.39 -2.74
C LEU A 74 20.27 0.83 -3.65
N THR A 75 20.86 0.65 -4.82
CA THR A 75 20.79 1.61 -5.92
C THR A 75 19.38 1.65 -6.51
N TYR A 76 19.10 2.60 -7.37
CA TYR A 76 17.83 2.75 -8.07
C TYR A 76 17.38 1.44 -8.73
N ASN A 77 18.25 0.81 -9.51
CA ASN A 77 17.93 -0.41 -10.25
C ASN A 77 17.77 -1.63 -9.34
N GLU A 78 18.57 -1.74 -8.31
CA GLU A 78 18.46 -2.82 -7.33
C GLU A 78 17.16 -2.72 -6.52
N LEU A 79 16.73 -1.49 -6.18
CA LEU A 79 15.55 -1.27 -5.37
C LEU A 79 14.29 -1.79 -6.08
N TRP A 80 13.99 -1.31 -7.29
CA TRP A 80 12.78 -1.76 -7.99
C TRP A 80 12.85 -3.25 -8.36
N SER A 81 14.05 -3.74 -8.73
CA SER A 81 14.25 -5.16 -9.03
C SER A 81 13.94 -6.05 -7.81
N ARG A 82 14.41 -5.65 -6.63
CA ARG A 82 14.13 -6.38 -5.39
C ARG A 82 12.69 -6.22 -4.91
N TYR A 83 12.11 -5.03 -5.06
CA TYR A 83 10.75 -4.75 -4.60
C TYR A 83 9.71 -5.68 -5.21
N ALA A 84 9.85 -6.00 -6.49
CA ALA A 84 8.96 -6.88 -7.26
C ALA A 84 9.53 -8.31 -7.46
N LYS A 85 10.49 -8.74 -6.64
CA LYS A 85 11.11 -10.06 -6.77
C LYS A 85 10.25 -11.15 -6.13
N ALA A 86 10.14 -12.31 -6.78
CA ALA A 86 9.38 -13.45 -6.25
C ALA A 86 9.98 -14.05 -4.95
N THR A 87 11.28 -13.83 -4.71
CA THR A 87 11.97 -14.28 -3.48
C THR A 87 11.90 -13.25 -2.34
N GLU A 88 11.31 -12.07 -2.55
CA GLU A 88 11.10 -11.10 -1.48
C GLU A 88 9.98 -11.62 -0.55
N PRO A 89 10.27 -11.85 0.75
CA PRO A 89 9.30 -12.43 1.67
C PRO A 89 8.00 -11.66 1.79
N ALA A 90 8.08 -10.34 1.62
CA ALA A 90 6.94 -9.44 1.71
C ALA A 90 5.94 -9.61 0.56
N ASN A 91 6.34 -10.15 -0.58
CA ASN A 91 5.45 -10.36 -1.72
C ASN A 91 4.62 -11.63 -1.54
N LEU A 92 3.30 -11.51 -1.54
CA LEU A 92 2.36 -12.63 -1.43
C LEU A 92 1.76 -13.01 -2.79
N LEU A 93 1.59 -12.03 -3.67
CA LEU A 93 1.20 -12.24 -5.06
C LEU A 93 1.81 -11.16 -5.94
N LEU A 94 2.48 -11.58 -6.99
CA LEU A 94 3.02 -10.73 -8.05
C LEU A 94 2.23 -10.92 -9.32
N VAL A 95 1.93 -9.82 -9.99
CA VAL A 95 1.20 -9.82 -11.26
C VAL A 95 1.98 -9.03 -12.30
N GLU A 96 2.24 -9.65 -13.43
CA GLU A 96 2.76 -8.98 -14.61
C GLU A 96 1.60 -8.40 -15.42
N THR A 97 1.74 -7.17 -15.87
CA THR A 97 0.72 -6.53 -16.70
C THR A 97 1.30 -5.55 -17.70
N VAL A 98 0.67 -5.41 -18.84
CA VAL A 98 0.97 -4.33 -19.79
C VAL A 98 0.54 -3.01 -19.18
N SER A 99 1.49 -2.12 -18.93
CA SER A 99 1.21 -0.85 -18.28
C SER A 99 2.34 0.16 -18.48
N THR A 100 1.96 1.41 -18.66
CA THR A 100 2.85 2.58 -18.61
C THR A 100 2.88 3.24 -17.22
N TRP A 101 2.39 2.58 -16.19
CA TRP A 101 2.28 3.14 -14.85
C TRP A 101 3.63 3.64 -14.31
N ALA A 102 4.70 2.90 -14.53
CA ALA A 102 6.05 3.31 -14.09
C ALA A 102 6.51 4.64 -14.70
N ARG A 103 6.06 4.98 -15.90
CA ARG A 103 6.33 6.30 -16.51
C ARG A 103 5.50 7.41 -15.84
N ASN A 104 4.26 7.09 -15.43
CA ASN A 104 3.31 8.08 -14.96
C ASN A 104 3.60 8.56 -13.55
N TYR A 105 4.07 7.68 -12.64
CA TYR A 105 4.36 8.10 -11.27
C TYR A 105 5.66 8.92 -11.17
N ILE A 106 6.58 8.77 -12.12
CA ILE A 106 7.78 9.60 -12.22
C ILE A 106 7.52 10.91 -12.99
N GLY A 107 6.36 11.03 -13.63
CA GLY A 107 5.94 12.23 -14.36
C GLY A 107 5.37 13.31 -13.45
N VAL A 108 5.60 14.57 -13.80
CA VAL A 108 5.21 15.74 -12.98
C VAL A 108 3.71 15.89 -12.76
N ARG A 109 2.89 15.38 -13.68
CA ARG A 109 1.43 15.58 -13.64
C ARG A 109 0.74 14.91 -12.45
N TYR A 110 1.22 13.74 -12.02
CA TYR A 110 0.62 12.94 -10.95
C TYR A 110 1.63 12.54 -9.87
N GLY A 111 2.83 13.11 -9.92
CA GLY A 111 3.88 12.84 -8.93
C GLY A 111 3.68 13.59 -7.62
N LEU A 112 4.50 13.28 -6.65
CA LEU A 112 4.57 14.03 -5.41
C LEU A 112 5.43 15.26 -5.63
N ASP A 113 4.89 16.46 -5.36
CA ASP A 113 5.71 17.66 -5.25
C ASP A 113 6.50 17.69 -3.92
N ALA A 114 7.36 18.69 -3.76
CA ALA A 114 8.16 18.85 -2.55
C ALA A 114 7.29 19.01 -1.29
N GLN A 115 6.17 19.74 -1.38
CA GLN A 115 5.26 19.96 -0.26
C GLN A 115 4.61 18.64 0.17
N LYS A 116 4.06 17.89 -0.77
CA LYS A 116 3.38 16.62 -0.49
C LYS A 116 4.36 15.52 -0.08
N SER A 117 5.54 15.50 -0.66
CA SER A 117 6.63 14.61 -0.27
C SER A 117 7.06 14.89 1.18
N ASN A 118 7.21 16.16 1.55
CA ASN A 118 7.52 16.54 2.93
C ASN A 118 6.40 16.10 3.89
N GLU A 119 5.14 16.39 3.55
CA GLU A 119 3.97 16.03 4.38
C GLU A 119 3.90 14.52 4.65
N ILE A 120 4.10 13.68 3.62
CA ILE A 120 3.86 12.24 3.72
C ILE A 120 5.09 11.48 4.22
N LEU A 121 6.27 11.81 3.70
CA LEU A 121 7.46 10.98 3.88
C LEU A 121 8.48 11.59 4.86
N LEU A 122 8.58 12.91 4.94
CA LEU A 122 9.64 13.58 5.69
C LEU A 122 9.18 14.17 7.01
N ALA A 123 7.89 14.54 7.12
CA ALA A 123 7.34 15.14 8.34
C ALA A 123 7.53 14.25 9.57
N PRO A 124 7.58 14.84 10.76
CA PRO A 124 7.59 14.09 12.01
C PRO A 124 6.47 13.05 12.07
N ASN A 125 6.72 11.92 12.72
CA ASN A 125 5.74 10.86 12.93
C ASN A 125 5.69 10.48 14.43
N VAL A 126 4.75 9.63 14.79
CA VAL A 126 4.49 9.27 16.19
C VAL A 126 5.66 8.56 16.89
N THR A 127 6.63 8.00 16.14
CA THR A 127 7.84 7.41 16.75
C THR A 127 8.81 8.46 17.26
N GLY A 128 8.74 9.70 16.74
CA GLY A 128 9.74 10.74 16.93
C GLY A 128 10.99 10.59 16.06
N GLY A 129 11.09 9.50 15.26
CA GLY A 129 12.20 9.24 14.36
C GLY A 129 11.94 9.67 12.93
N THR A 130 12.97 9.58 12.09
CA THR A 130 12.89 9.85 10.64
C THR A 130 12.53 8.59 9.88
N ARG A 131 11.55 8.66 9.00
CA ARG A 131 11.24 7.55 8.08
C ARG A 131 12.40 7.33 7.12
N ILE A 132 12.74 6.07 6.90
CA ILE A 132 13.83 5.67 6.01
C ILE A 132 13.61 6.11 4.56
N PHE A 133 12.38 6.29 4.13
CA PHE A 133 12.02 6.70 2.77
C PHE A 133 12.70 8.00 2.32
N ARG A 134 13.08 8.86 3.27
CA ARG A 134 13.89 10.05 2.99
C ARG A 134 15.18 9.73 2.22
N TYR A 135 15.77 8.56 2.44
CA TYR A 135 17.05 8.16 1.86
C TYR A 135 16.91 7.43 0.52
N GLN A 136 15.68 7.13 0.12
CA GLN A 136 15.34 6.45 -1.13
C GLN A 136 14.42 7.29 -2.02
N LEU A 137 14.38 8.60 -1.77
CA LEU A 137 13.57 9.53 -2.52
C LEU A 137 14.37 10.08 -3.70
N TYR A 138 13.88 9.82 -4.90
CA TYR A 138 14.46 10.26 -6.15
C TYR A 138 13.62 11.39 -6.77
N THR A 139 14.24 12.16 -7.69
CA THR A 139 13.55 13.22 -8.43
C THR A 139 13.35 12.81 -9.88
N GLY A 140 12.11 12.97 -10.36
CA GLY A 140 11.73 12.74 -11.75
C GLY A 140 11.35 14.07 -12.43
N GLY A 141 12.34 14.85 -12.84
CA GLY A 141 12.11 16.21 -13.36
C GLY A 141 12.00 17.27 -12.26
N THR A 142 11.46 18.45 -12.61
CA THR A 142 11.35 19.57 -11.67
C THR A 142 10.23 19.34 -10.67
N ASN A 143 10.54 19.43 -9.38
CA ASN A 143 9.57 19.36 -8.28
C ASN A 143 8.66 18.10 -8.29
N ASN A 144 9.20 16.97 -8.71
CA ASN A 144 8.52 15.68 -8.67
C ASN A 144 9.41 14.65 -7.96
N TYR A 145 8.87 14.01 -6.93
CA TYR A 145 9.57 13.06 -6.08
C TYR A 145 8.90 11.69 -6.11
N PHE A 146 9.70 10.63 -6.04
CA PHE A 146 9.19 9.27 -6.03
C PHE A 146 10.16 8.29 -5.37
N ILE A 147 9.63 7.13 -4.97
CA ILE A 147 10.40 5.98 -4.52
C ILE A 147 10.37 4.95 -5.66
N PRO A 148 11.52 4.46 -6.17
CA PRO A 148 11.54 3.54 -7.32
C PRO A 148 11.14 2.12 -6.91
N LYS A 149 9.87 1.91 -6.59
CA LYS A 149 9.32 0.60 -6.19
C LYS A 149 9.09 -0.34 -7.36
N VAL A 150 8.73 0.21 -8.51
CA VAL A 150 8.49 -0.53 -9.75
C VAL A 150 9.15 0.15 -10.92
N ASN A 151 9.51 -0.62 -11.94
CA ASN A 151 10.01 -0.09 -13.18
C ASN A 151 9.37 -0.83 -14.36
N GLU A 152 9.40 -0.17 -15.51
CA GLU A 152 8.94 -0.73 -16.76
C GLU A 152 10.04 -1.54 -17.42
N TYR A 153 9.66 -2.66 -18.03
CA TYR A 153 10.49 -3.35 -18.99
C TYR A 153 9.73 -3.52 -20.30
N PHE A 154 10.45 -3.41 -21.40
CA PHE A 154 9.89 -3.42 -22.74
C PHE A 154 10.07 -4.80 -23.37
N VAL A 155 8.97 -5.46 -23.70
CA VAL A 155 8.97 -6.75 -24.38
C VAL A 155 8.72 -6.53 -25.87
N ARG A 156 9.74 -6.82 -26.67
CA ARG A 156 9.63 -6.71 -28.13
C ARG A 156 8.79 -7.85 -28.69
N GLU A 157 8.03 -7.60 -29.77
CA GLU A 157 7.25 -8.64 -30.45
C GLU A 157 8.12 -9.74 -31.05
N SER A 158 9.35 -9.41 -31.43
CA SER A 158 10.39 -10.35 -31.87
C SER A 158 11.76 -9.78 -31.56
N ILE A 159 12.80 -10.61 -31.67
CA ILE A 159 14.20 -10.20 -31.39
C ILE A 159 14.61 -8.95 -32.16
N ASN A 160 14.15 -8.80 -33.41
CA ASN A 160 14.51 -7.71 -34.29
C ASN A 160 13.42 -6.62 -34.40
N ALA A 161 12.31 -6.75 -33.67
CA ALA A 161 11.24 -5.77 -33.73
C ALA A 161 11.61 -4.50 -32.96
N GLU A 162 11.32 -3.32 -33.52
CA GLU A 162 11.38 -2.05 -32.83
C GLU A 162 10.11 -1.76 -32.03
N ILE A 163 9.03 -2.54 -32.31
CA ILE A 163 7.74 -2.45 -31.64
C ILE A 163 7.61 -3.52 -30.56
N GLY A 164 6.81 -3.23 -29.54
CA GLY A 164 6.57 -4.11 -28.41
C GLY A 164 5.67 -3.47 -27.38
N LEU A 165 5.54 -4.10 -26.23
CA LEU A 165 4.67 -3.64 -25.15
C LEU A 165 5.47 -3.36 -23.87
N PRO A 166 5.12 -2.29 -23.14
CA PRO A 166 5.67 -2.02 -21.82
C PRO A 166 4.97 -2.91 -20.78
N TYR A 167 5.75 -3.61 -19.99
CA TYR A 167 5.26 -4.42 -18.87
C TYR A 167 5.77 -3.89 -17.54
N VAL A 168 5.00 -4.12 -16.50
CA VAL A 168 5.40 -3.91 -15.11
C VAL A 168 5.08 -5.14 -14.28
N MET A 169 5.94 -5.46 -13.32
CA MET A 169 5.67 -6.45 -12.29
C MET A 169 5.17 -5.74 -11.04
N VAL A 170 3.96 -6.06 -10.60
CA VAL A 170 3.26 -5.39 -9.50
C VAL A 170 3.08 -6.35 -8.32
N PRO A 171 3.55 -6.01 -7.11
CA PRO A 171 3.12 -6.69 -5.89
C PRO A 171 1.64 -6.38 -5.61
N LEU A 172 0.75 -7.32 -5.96
CA LEU A 172 -0.70 -7.14 -5.79
C LEU A 172 -1.17 -7.35 -4.35
N PHE A 173 -0.52 -8.28 -3.64
CA PHE A 173 -0.69 -8.48 -2.20
C PHE A 173 0.67 -8.55 -1.52
N THR A 174 0.77 -7.86 -0.39
CA THR A 174 2.00 -7.79 0.41
C THR A 174 1.70 -8.04 1.89
N THR A 175 2.71 -8.46 2.62
CA THR A 175 2.60 -8.64 4.07
C THR A 175 2.38 -7.31 4.80
N GLU A 176 2.91 -6.22 4.27
CA GLU A 176 2.65 -4.86 4.78
C GLU A 176 1.16 -4.53 4.72
N GLU A 177 0.49 -4.84 3.62
CA GLU A 177 -0.95 -4.64 3.52
C GLU A 177 -1.72 -5.48 4.54
N VAL A 178 -1.38 -6.76 4.65
CA VAL A 178 -2.02 -7.67 5.62
C VAL A 178 -1.84 -7.17 7.05
N MET A 179 -0.64 -6.73 7.40
CA MET A 179 -0.35 -6.14 8.71
C MET A 179 -1.20 -4.88 8.96
N PHE A 180 -1.27 -3.96 8.00
CA PHE A 180 -2.09 -2.76 8.16
C PHE A 180 -3.59 -3.05 8.18
N ASN A 181 -4.07 -4.04 7.41
CA ASN A 181 -5.47 -4.48 7.46
C ASN A 181 -5.79 -5.05 8.85
N ARG A 182 -4.87 -5.82 9.45
CA ARG A 182 -5.01 -6.34 10.82
C ARG A 182 -4.97 -5.22 11.87
N ALA A 183 -4.02 -4.31 11.77
CA ALA A 183 -3.91 -3.17 12.68
C ALA A 183 -5.19 -2.33 12.64
N GLU A 184 -5.70 -2.02 11.44
CA GLU A 184 -6.95 -1.29 11.26
C GLU A 184 -8.16 -2.04 11.86
N ALA A 185 -8.25 -3.35 11.62
CA ALA A 185 -9.30 -4.18 12.22
C ALA A 185 -9.24 -4.18 13.75
N ASN A 186 -8.04 -4.28 14.32
CA ASN A 186 -7.83 -4.22 15.77
C ASN A 186 -8.20 -2.86 16.37
N VAL A 187 -8.09 -1.75 15.62
CA VAL A 187 -8.63 -0.46 16.05
C VAL A 187 -10.14 -0.59 16.30
N PHE A 188 -10.90 -1.13 15.33
CA PHE A 188 -12.37 -1.26 15.45
C PHE A 188 -12.82 -2.32 16.46
N LEU A 189 -11.97 -3.29 16.78
CA LEU A 189 -12.18 -4.25 17.85
C LEU A 189 -11.74 -3.72 19.23
N ASN A 190 -11.23 -2.49 19.28
CA ASN A 190 -10.67 -1.87 20.48
C ASN A 190 -9.48 -2.63 21.11
N ASN A 191 -8.74 -3.39 20.31
CA ASN A 191 -7.53 -4.12 20.70
C ASN A 191 -6.31 -3.22 20.53
N ILE A 192 -6.23 -2.11 21.25
CA ILE A 192 -5.23 -1.06 21.05
C ILE A 192 -3.79 -1.57 21.25
N ASN A 193 -3.57 -2.53 22.15
CA ASN A 193 -2.25 -3.12 22.34
C ASN A 193 -1.76 -3.87 21.09
N ASP A 194 -2.64 -4.58 20.39
CA ASP A 194 -2.31 -5.28 19.15
C ASP A 194 -2.01 -4.29 18.03
N VAL A 195 -2.75 -3.18 17.95
CA VAL A 195 -2.43 -2.09 17.02
C VAL A 195 -1.03 -1.55 17.28
N VAL A 196 -0.70 -1.27 18.54
CA VAL A 196 0.62 -0.76 18.93
C VAL A 196 1.72 -1.76 18.60
N ASN A 197 1.49 -3.07 18.79
CA ASN A 197 2.43 -4.13 18.44
C ASN A 197 2.71 -4.16 16.92
N ASP A 198 1.66 -4.10 16.08
CA ASP A 198 1.80 -4.07 14.63
C ASP A 198 2.55 -2.82 14.16
N LEU A 199 2.20 -1.65 14.71
CA LEU A 199 2.87 -0.40 14.37
C LEU A 199 4.34 -0.38 14.83
N ASN A 200 4.68 -1.02 15.94
CA ASN A 200 6.07 -1.16 16.38
C ASN A 200 6.86 -2.13 15.50
N ALA A 201 6.27 -3.24 15.07
CA ALA A 201 6.87 -4.15 14.11
C ALA A 201 7.18 -3.40 12.80
N TYR A 202 6.24 -2.62 12.29
CA TYR A 202 6.45 -1.77 11.12
C TYR A 202 7.55 -0.72 11.37
N ALA A 203 7.47 0.05 12.44
CA ALA A 203 8.42 1.10 12.78
C ALA A 203 9.86 0.57 12.87
N SER A 204 10.05 -0.64 13.41
CA SER A 204 11.37 -1.26 13.53
C SER A 204 12.06 -1.49 12.19
N THR A 205 11.32 -1.54 11.08
CA THR A 205 11.84 -1.73 9.72
C THR A 205 11.78 -0.45 8.86
N ARG A 206 11.17 0.62 9.37
CA ARG A 206 10.90 1.87 8.61
C ARG A 206 11.56 3.12 9.20
N ILE A 207 12.04 3.06 10.43
CA ILE A 207 12.69 4.21 11.08
C ILE A 207 14.21 4.09 10.92
N TYR A 208 14.82 5.18 10.45
CA TYR A 208 16.27 5.27 10.32
C TYR A 208 16.94 5.18 11.69
N ASN A 209 17.97 4.36 11.81
CA ASN A 209 18.66 4.09 13.07
C ASN A 209 17.68 3.76 14.23
N TYR A 210 16.70 2.89 13.94
CA TYR A 210 15.69 2.50 14.93
C TYR A 210 16.32 2.04 16.25
N SER A 211 15.79 2.57 17.35
CA SER A 211 16.10 2.14 18.71
C SER A 211 14.80 1.96 19.48
N ALA A 212 14.60 0.80 20.08
CA ALA A 212 13.40 0.51 20.86
C ALA A 212 13.24 1.48 22.04
N SER A 213 14.33 1.89 22.69
CA SER A 213 14.28 2.84 23.82
C SER A 213 13.72 4.22 23.44
N THR A 214 13.90 4.64 22.18
CA THR A 214 13.52 5.98 21.71
C THR A 214 12.26 5.95 20.84
N HIS A 215 12.18 4.99 19.92
CA HIS A 215 11.21 5.02 18.83
C HIS A 215 9.98 4.13 19.07
N THR A 216 9.94 3.36 20.17
CA THR A 216 8.77 2.55 20.50
C THR A 216 7.52 3.43 20.63
N ILE A 217 6.48 3.03 19.90
CA ILE A 217 5.15 3.63 19.95
C ILE A 217 4.43 3.08 21.18
N THR A 218 3.74 3.95 21.87
CA THR A 218 2.84 3.61 22.99
C THR A 218 1.52 4.31 22.81
N ALA A 219 0.47 3.85 23.47
CA ALA A 219 -0.82 4.55 23.48
C ALA A 219 -0.67 6.01 23.98
N GLY A 220 0.23 6.26 24.93
CA GLY A 220 0.55 7.60 25.41
C GLY A 220 1.17 8.49 24.33
N LYS A 221 2.16 7.98 23.57
CA LYS A 221 2.75 8.72 22.45
C LYS A 221 1.72 9.01 21.34
N ILE A 222 0.84 8.05 21.05
CA ILE A 222 -0.24 8.24 20.07
C ILE A 222 -1.14 9.41 20.50
N ARG A 223 -1.65 9.38 21.73
CA ARG A 223 -2.51 10.46 22.25
C ARG A 223 -1.82 11.83 22.20
N SER A 224 -0.58 11.89 22.62
CA SER A 224 0.19 13.13 22.64
C SER A 224 0.43 13.67 21.23
N PHE A 225 0.86 12.80 20.30
CA PHE A 225 1.19 13.21 18.94
C PHE A 225 -0.04 13.68 18.15
N TYR A 226 -1.15 12.94 18.23
CA TYR A 226 -2.40 13.27 17.52
C TYR A 226 -3.33 14.18 18.35
N ARG A 227 -2.91 14.59 19.53
CA ARG A 227 -3.66 15.52 20.41
C ARG A 227 -5.09 15.06 20.67
N THR A 228 -5.27 13.80 21.01
CA THR A 228 -6.57 13.19 21.30
C THR A 228 -6.55 12.43 22.63
N SER A 229 -7.67 12.43 23.34
CA SER A 229 -7.89 11.58 24.52
C SER A 229 -8.48 10.22 24.15
N ASP A 230 -9.03 10.09 22.93
CA ASP A 230 -9.61 8.87 22.42
C ASP A 230 -8.52 7.96 21.86
N ASN A 231 -8.30 6.81 22.52
CA ASN A 231 -7.31 5.82 22.10
C ASN A 231 -7.61 5.24 20.72
N GLN A 232 -8.88 4.99 20.43
CA GLN A 232 -9.29 4.38 19.16
C GLN A 232 -9.11 5.35 17.99
N ALA A 233 -9.54 6.60 18.17
CA ALA A 233 -9.34 7.64 17.17
C ALA A 233 -7.86 7.92 16.91
N GLY A 234 -7.04 8.02 17.96
CA GLY A 234 -5.59 8.21 17.83
C GLY A 234 -4.89 7.02 17.15
N ALA A 235 -5.26 5.81 17.52
CA ALA A 235 -4.73 4.60 16.90
C ALA A 235 -5.09 4.51 15.40
N LEU A 236 -6.32 4.87 15.02
CA LEU A 236 -6.72 4.93 13.62
C LEU A 236 -5.90 5.96 12.84
N GLN A 237 -5.67 7.13 13.41
CA GLN A 237 -4.83 8.17 12.78
C GLN A 237 -3.39 7.66 12.57
N ALA A 238 -2.81 6.96 13.54
CA ALA A 238 -1.47 6.37 13.43
C ALA A 238 -1.40 5.30 12.32
N VAL A 239 -2.38 4.40 12.26
CA VAL A 239 -2.49 3.39 11.19
C VAL A 239 -2.58 4.08 9.82
N MET A 240 -3.44 5.09 9.68
CA MET A 240 -3.64 5.81 8.40
C MET A 240 -2.41 6.61 7.98
N ASP A 241 -1.67 7.21 8.91
CA ASP A 241 -0.44 7.94 8.62
C ASP A 241 0.65 7.01 8.09
N PHE A 242 0.87 5.88 8.76
CA PHE A 242 1.88 4.92 8.31
C PHE A 242 1.48 4.21 7.02
N LYS A 243 0.22 3.83 6.89
CA LYS A 243 -0.34 3.23 5.68
C LYS A 243 -0.21 4.15 4.47
N ARG A 244 -0.48 5.46 4.66
CA ARG A 244 -0.31 6.47 3.61
C ARG A 244 1.13 6.58 3.14
N ALA A 245 2.10 6.55 4.06
CA ALA A 245 3.51 6.62 3.72
C ALA A 245 4.02 5.33 3.06
N GLU A 246 3.58 4.16 3.53
CA GLU A 246 3.99 2.87 2.96
C GLU A 246 3.52 2.72 1.53
N PHE A 247 2.26 3.02 1.23
CA PHE A 247 1.64 2.75 -0.08
C PHE A 247 1.66 3.95 -1.02
N VAL A 248 2.60 4.89 -0.82
CA VAL A 248 2.83 5.95 -1.80
C VAL A 248 3.08 5.33 -3.17
N GLN A 249 2.36 5.84 -4.19
CA GLN A 249 2.46 5.42 -5.59
C GLN A 249 1.92 4.01 -5.89
N GLU A 250 1.23 3.35 -4.95
CA GLU A 250 0.65 2.02 -5.14
C GLU A 250 -0.89 2.03 -5.30
N GLY A 251 -1.51 3.21 -5.33
CA GLY A 251 -2.95 3.36 -5.53
C GLY A 251 -3.82 3.01 -4.31
N MET A 252 -3.26 2.41 -3.26
CA MET A 252 -4.00 1.91 -2.10
C MET A 252 -4.72 3.02 -1.32
N ARG A 253 -4.17 4.24 -1.31
CA ARG A 253 -4.77 5.38 -0.61
C ARG A 253 -6.17 5.73 -1.11
N TRP A 254 -6.47 5.49 -2.39
CA TRP A 254 -7.79 5.74 -2.96
C TRP A 254 -8.89 4.97 -2.23
N PHE A 255 -8.64 3.74 -1.88
CA PHE A 255 -9.60 2.91 -1.14
C PHE A 255 -9.86 3.45 0.28
N ASP A 256 -8.84 3.99 0.95
CA ASP A 256 -9.02 4.63 2.26
C ASP A 256 -9.83 5.93 2.13
N LEU A 257 -9.55 6.74 1.11
CA LEU A 257 -10.32 7.97 0.83
C LEU A 257 -11.80 7.67 0.60
N LEU A 258 -12.13 6.56 -0.07
CA LEU A 258 -13.50 6.13 -0.28
C LEU A 258 -14.15 5.62 1.01
N ARG A 259 -13.48 4.71 1.73
CA ARG A 259 -14.03 4.07 2.93
C ARG A 259 -14.28 5.05 4.09
N TYR A 260 -13.38 6.03 4.25
CA TYR A 260 -13.45 7.04 5.30
C TYR A 260 -14.06 8.37 4.83
N LYS A 261 -14.54 8.44 3.58
CA LYS A 261 -15.13 9.66 3.01
C LYS A 261 -14.23 10.89 3.13
N ILE A 262 -12.92 10.70 3.02
CA ILE A 262 -11.94 11.78 3.16
C ILE A 262 -11.98 12.65 1.89
N PRO A 263 -12.19 13.97 2.01
CA PRO A 263 -12.12 14.85 0.86
C PRO A 263 -10.70 14.91 0.29
N VAL A 264 -10.60 15.07 -1.04
CA VAL A 264 -9.31 15.26 -1.72
C VAL A 264 -9.19 16.72 -2.13
N VAL A 265 -8.17 17.37 -1.60
CA VAL A 265 -7.84 18.75 -1.96
C VAL A 265 -6.61 18.72 -2.86
N HIS A 266 -6.76 19.24 -4.06
CA HIS A 266 -5.72 19.20 -5.10
C HIS A 266 -5.40 20.63 -5.57
N PRO A 267 -4.31 21.25 -5.06
CA PRO A 267 -3.82 22.50 -5.59
C PRO A 267 -3.36 22.31 -7.04
N THR A 268 -3.76 23.22 -7.91
CA THR A 268 -3.28 23.22 -9.30
C THR A 268 -2.17 24.26 -9.48
N TYR A 269 -1.32 24.05 -10.48
CA TYR A 269 -0.30 25.04 -10.82
C TYR A 269 -0.97 26.27 -11.44
N GLU A 270 -0.74 27.45 -10.86
CA GLU A 270 -1.31 28.73 -11.31
C GLU A 270 -2.85 28.76 -11.50
N GLY A 271 -3.56 27.83 -10.88
CA GLY A 271 -5.00 27.70 -10.99
C GLY A 271 -5.71 27.54 -9.65
N PRO A 272 -7.03 27.35 -9.65
CA PRO A 272 -7.81 27.18 -8.44
C PRO A 272 -7.48 25.85 -7.75
N THR A 273 -7.59 25.82 -6.42
CA THR A 273 -7.59 24.55 -5.68
C THR A 273 -8.88 23.78 -5.97
N LEU A 274 -8.74 22.57 -6.48
CA LEU A 274 -9.84 21.66 -6.73
C LEU A 274 -10.12 20.81 -5.49
N THR A 275 -11.39 20.64 -5.15
CA THR A 275 -11.79 19.79 -4.03
C THR A 275 -12.79 18.75 -4.49
N LEU A 276 -12.41 17.47 -4.35
CA LEU A 276 -13.32 16.34 -4.52
C LEU A 276 -13.96 16.03 -3.17
N LYS A 277 -15.25 16.33 -3.02
CA LYS A 277 -16.00 16.15 -1.76
C LYS A 277 -16.18 14.68 -1.41
N ALA A 278 -16.58 14.40 -0.17
CA ALA A 278 -16.73 13.05 0.36
C ALA A 278 -17.65 12.14 -0.48
N ASP A 279 -18.78 12.67 -0.92
CA ASP A 279 -19.79 11.92 -1.68
C ASP A 279 -19.94 12.42 -3.12
N ASP A 280 -18.86 12.99 -3.68
CA ASP A 280 -18.86 13.52 -5.04
C ASP A 280 -19.04 12.40 -6.07
N PRO A 281 -19.96 12.52 -7.04
CA PRO A 281 -20.15 11.53 -8.10
C PRO A 281 -18.90 11.21 -8.89
N MET A 282 -17.96 12.17 -9.01
CA MET A 282 -16.69 11.97 -9.70
C MET A 282 -15.72 11.02 -8.99
N ARG A 283 -16.05 10.53 -7.77
CA ARG A 283 -15.29 9.47 -7.09
C ARG A 283 -15.47 8.10 -7.74
N VAL A 284 -16.49 7.92 -8.55
CA VAL A 284 -16.71 6.72 -9.35
C VAL A 284 -16.12 6.94 -10.74
N PHE A 285 -15.32 6.00 -11.23
CA PHE A 285 -14.80 6.07 -12.60
C PHE A 285 -15.94 6.16 -13.61
N GLN A 286 -15.78 7.05 -14.60
CA GLN A 286 -16.80 7.18 -15.63
C GLN A 286 -16.83 5.94 -16.52
N ILE A 287 -18.03 5.52 -16.86
CA ILE A 287 -18.26 4.49 -17.87
C ILE A 287 -17.77 5.06 -19.22
N PRO A 288 -16.90 4.34 -19.97
CA PRO A 288 -16.39 4.79 -21.25
C PRO A 288 -17.50 5.14 -22.25
N ASP A 289 -17.29 6.17 -23.07
CA ASP A 289 -18.30 6.60 -24.04
C ASP A 289 -18.71 5.49 -25.02
N VAL A 290 -17.79 4.60 -25.37
CA VAL A 290 -18.09 3.46 -26.25
C VAL A 290 -19.15 2.53 -25.65
N ALA A 291 -19.28 2.46 -24.34
CA ALA A 291 -20.31 1.63 -23.68
C ALA A 291 -21.73 2.16 -23.89
N LYS A 292 -21.91 3.45 -24.24
CA LYS A 292 -23.21 4.01 -24.64
C LYS A 292 -23.79 3.31 -25.87
N LEU A 293 -22.91 2.86 -26.78
CA LEU A 293 -23.33 2.13 -27.98
C LEU A 293 -23.96 0.76 -27.64
N ALA A 294 -23.62 0.22 -26.48
CA ALA A 294 -24.23 -1.00 -25.93
C ALA A 294 -25.42 -0.72 -24.99
N GLY A 295 -25.94 0.52 -24.95
CA GLY A 295 -27.07 0.91 -24.12
C GLY A 295 -26.76 1.12 -22.64
N ILE A 296 -25.48 1.18 -22.25
CA ILE A 296 -25.06 1.38 -20.86
C ILE A 296 -25.00 2.89 -20.58
N ALA A 297 -25.80 3.35 -19.62
CA ALA A 297 -25.79 4.73 -19.19
C ALA A 297 -24.50 5.11 -18.46
N GLN A 298 -24.04 6.34 -18.65
CA GLN A 298 -22.91 6.88 -17.91
C GLN A 298 -23.29 7.20 -16.46
N ASN A 299 -22.28 7.20 -15.58
CA ASN A 299 -22.46 7.64 -14.21
C ASN A 299 -22.81 9.14 -14.15
N PRO A 300 -23.66 9.57 -13.20
CA PRO A 300 -23.92 11.01 -12.96
C PRO A 300 -22.62 11.78 -12.70
N ARG A 301 -22.59 13.05 -13.11
CA ARG A 301 -21.48 13.99 -12.90
C ARG A 301 -21.98 15.29 -12.31
#